data_7a59cfe0bd615fc68c3abe16696fc753
#
_entry.id   7a59cfe0bd615fc68c3abe16696fc753
#
_cell.length_a   1.000
_cell.length_b   1.000
_cell.length_c   1.000
_cell.angle_alpha   90.00
_cell.angle_beta   90.00
_cell.angle_gamma   90.00
#
_symmetry.space_group_name_H-M   'P 1'
#
loop_
_entity.id
_entity.type
_entity.pdbx_description
1 polymer ?
#
loop_
_entity_poly.entity_id
_entity_poly.type
_entity_poly.pdbx_seq_one_letter_code
_entity_poly.pdbx_strand_id
1 'polypeptide(L)'
;MKDKQPELFETEKLNPLFNTNLTAGGIFVWDKETEEKVLFMREGGATYERIANDIGITSTSVKHKVRRLQQNKNMERYKHGKEKQAQAQNYIFGVNNKILEMNVGFGGMTKFYCKFGQVECYDIAKDRVQFVNNLLLEGVTCINADSEHKIYSLISNKCIYDVVDIDPYGMPSRYFPMVFGLINNGILFVTLPMIGVAQINKITIRHLAAFWDVELNDSNVYIEKVFDRMKDYAFMYKREIVLLDCLRIDRVFRLCIKVQKKSCCDIVGLTVNRPGVIATQCEPVQREANESETA
;
A
#
# COMPACT_ATOMS: atom_id res chain seq x y z
N MET A 1 27.78 51.14 32.65
CA MET A 1 27.04 50.51 31.56
C MET A 1 25.86 49.81 32.18
N LYS A 2 24.66 50.31 31.94
CA LYS A 2 23.41 49.82 32.58
C LYS A 2 22.84 48.76 31.65
N ASP A 3 22.68 47.55 32.17
CA ASP A 3 22.01 46.43 31.50
C ASP A 3 20.53 46.78 31.27
N LYS A 4 20.11 46.81 30.01
CA LYS A 4 18.69 46.87 29.64
C LYS A 4 18.14 45.45 29.69
N GLN A 5 17.27 45.21 30.68
CA GLN A 5 16.38 44.03 30.66
C GLN A 5 15.44 44.15 29.47
N PRO A 6 15.15 43.04 28.75
CA PRO A 6 14.11 43.05 27.75
C PRO A 6 12.72 43.09 28.41
N GLU A 7 11.91 43.99 27.92
CA GLU A 7 10.52 44.16 28.32
C GLU A 7 9.74 42.83 28.18
N LEU A 8 9.18 42.39 29.28
CA LEU A 8 8.19 41.29 29.31
C LEU A 8 6.96 41.77 28.53
N PHE A 9 6.71 41.10 27.40
CA PHE A 9 5.40 41.20 26.73
C PHE A 9 4.31 40.71 27.70
N GLU A 10 3.48 41.66 28.11
CA GLU A 10 2.24 41.35 28.86
C GLU A 10 1.45 40.32 28.06
N THR A 11 1.25 39.16 28.65
CA THR A 11 0.30 38.16 28.13
C THR A 11 -1.11 38.72 28.30
N GLU A 12 -1.64 39.36 27.27
CA GLU A 12 -3.06 39.59 27.16
C GLU A 12 -3.76 38.24 27.40
N LYS A 13 -4.56 38.20 28.48
CA LYS A 13 -5.47 37.08 28.73
C LYS A 13 -6.49 37.06 27.59
N LEU A 14 -6.16 36.30 26.54
CA LEU A 14 -7.12 35.96 25.50
C LEU A 14 -8.30 35.27 26.15
N ASN A 15 -9.43 35.99 26.18
CA ASN A 15 -10.73 35.41 26.49
C ASN A 15 -10.88 34.10 25.70
N PRO A 16 -11.35 33.01 26.33
CA PRO A 16 -11.65 31.81 25.61
C PRO A 16 -12.79 32.14 24.63
N LEU A 17 -12.41 32.42 23.38
CA LEU A 17 -13.36 32.46 22.28
C LEU A 17 -14.15 31.15 22.33
N PHE A 18 -15.46 31.28 22.47
CA PHE A 18 -16.40 30.16 22.44
C PHE A 18 -16.01 29.22 21.32
N ASN A 19 -15.61 28.00 21.69
CA ASN A 19 -15.13 27.00 20.74
C ASN A 19 -16.34 26.48 19.97
N THR A 20 -16.65 27.13 18.83
CA THR A 20 -17.78 26.79 17.95
C THR A 20 -17.71 25.37 17.37
N ASN A 21 -16.56 24.70 17.58
CA ASN A 21 -16.30 23.37 17.06
C ASN A 21 -16.68 22.23 18.04
N LEU A 22 -17.42 22.51 19.10
CA LEU A 22 -17.96 21.50 20.00
C LEU A 22 -19.38 21.10 19.58
N THR A 23 -19.67 19.81 19.50
CA THR A 23 -21.05 19.31 19.41
C THR A 23 -21.78 19.54 20.72
N ALA A 24 -23.13 19.44 20.73
CA ALA A 24 -23.94 19.48 21.94
C ALA A 24 -23.52 18.45 23.02
N GLY A 25 -22.76 17.41 22.65
CA GLY A 25 -22.18 16.41 23.54
C GLY A 25 -20.73 16.66 23.93
N GLY A 26 -20.16 17.85 23.64
CA GLY A 26 -18.76 18.19 23.99
C GLY A 26 -17.70 17.52 23.10
N ILE A 27 -18.07 16.93 21.97
CA ILE A 27 -17.14 16.32 21.04
C ILE A 27 -16.61 17.39 20.09
N PHE A 28 -15.27 17.53 20.01
CA PHE A 28 -14.63 18.47 19.10
C PHE A 28 -14.76 18.03 17.63
N VAL A 29 -15.32 18.89 16.79
CA VAL A 29 -15.48 18.65 15.35
C VAL A 29 -14.35 19.34 14.60
N TRP A 30 -13.63 18.58 13.80
CA TRP A 30 -12.56 19.06 12.93
C TRP A 30 -13.16 19.56 11.62
N ASP A 31 -13.28 20.87 11.46
CA ASP A 31 -13.59 21.47 10.17
C ASP A 31 -12.31 21.75 9.36
N LYS A 32 -12.49 22.11 8.11
CA LYS A 32 -11.39 22.35 7.17
C LYS A 32 -10.50 23.51 7.60
N GLU A 33 -11.08 24.57 8.14
CA GLU A 33 -10.36 25.75 8.60
C GLU A 33 -9.44 25.43 9.77
N THR A 34 -9.95 24.72 10.78
CA THR A 34 -9.16 24.25 11.93
C THR A 34 -8.05 23.29 11.48
N GLU A 35 -8.30 22.40 10.52
CA GLU A 35 -7.30 21.51 9.99
C GLU A 35 -6.15 22.28 9.30
N GLU A 36 -6.47 23.26 8.48
CA GLU A 36 -5.50 24.13 7.80
C GLU A 36 -4.71 24.98 8.81
N LYS A 37 -5.37 25.55 9.80
CA LYS A 37 -4.74 26.32 10.89
C LYS A 37 -3.73 25.47 11.65
N VAL A 38 -4.11 24.28 12.07
CA VAL A 38 -3.24 23.36 12.83
C VAL A 38 -2.02 22.94 12.01
N LEU A 39 -2.19 22.67 10.73
CA LEU A 39 -1.06 22.36 9.84
C LEU A 39 -0.12 23.56 9.69
N PHE A 40 -0.66 24.75 9.46
CA PHE A 40 0.11 25.98 9.33
C PHE A 40 0.94 26.26 10.61
N MET A 41 0.30 26.17 11.78
CA MET A 41 1.00 26.35 13.06
C MET A 41 2.13 25.33 13.25
N ARG A 42 1.88 24.07 12.88
CA ARG A 42 2.86 23.00 13.00
C ARG A 42 4.04 23.18 12.02
N GLU A 43 3.78 23.60 10.80
CA GLU A 43 4.79 23.94 9.80
C GLU A 43 5.63 25.14 10.24
N GLY A 44 5.03 26.09 10.98
CA GLY A 44 5.70 27.21 11.63
C GLY A 44 6.47 26.85 12.92
N GLY A 45 6.58 25.55 13.26
CA GLY A 45 7.37 25.06 14.41
C GLY A 45 6.65 25.07 15.76
N ALA A 46 5.35 25.38 15.82
CA ALA A 46 4.60 25.33 17.08
C ALA A 46 4.58 23.92 17.68
N THR A 47 4.67 23.80 19.02
CA THR A 47 4.56 22.52 19.71
C THR A 47 3.10 22.03 19.71
N TYR A 48 2.89 20.72 19.89
CA TYR A 48 1.53 20.16 19.97
C TYR A 48 0.75 20.72 21.16
N GLU A 49 1.42 21.02 22.27
CA GLU A 49 0.84 21.64 23.46
C GLU A 49 0.35 23.06 23.15
N ARG A 50 1.17 23.87 22.47
CA ARG A 50 0.79 25.23 22.07
C ARG A 50 -0.42 25.19 21.13
N ILE A 51 -0.41 24.34 20.12
CA ILE A 51 -1.54 24.18 19.19
C ILE A 51 -2.80 23.73 19.95
N ALA A 52 -2.65 22.75 20.86
CA ALA A 52 -3.74 22.20 21.65
C ALA A 52 -4.41 23.29 22.52
N ASN A 53 -3.60 24.14 23.15
CA ASN A 53 -4.10 25.26 23.95
C ASN A 53 -4.81 26.31 23.09
N ASP A 54 -4.34 26.56 21.85
CA ASP A 54 -4.93 27.54 20.94
C ASP A 54 -6.32 27.12 20.42
N ILE A 55 -6.53 25.80 20.25
CA ILE A 55 -7.80 25.28 19.71
C ILE A 55 -8.69 24.59 20.79
N GLY A 56 -8.22 24.54 22.05
CA GLY A 56 -9.02 24.06 23.19
C GLY A 56 -9.22 22.55 23.24
N ILE A 57 -8.24 21.75 22.82
CA ILE A 57 -8.29 20.27 22.88
C ILE A 57 -6.98 19.69 23.45
N THR A 58 -6.89 18.37 23.55
CA THR A 58 -5.67 17.72 24.07
C THR A 58 -4.54 17.68 23.04
N SER A 59 -3.29 17.81 23.49
CA SER A 59 -2.10 17.70 22.63
C SER A 59 -2.01 16.33 21.91
N THR A 60 -2.51 15.29 22.54
CA THR A 60 -2.63 13.95 21.94
C THR A 60 -3.58 13.97 20.74
N SER A 61 -4.75 14.60 20.84
CA SER A 61 -5.70 14.75 19.74
C SER A 61 -5.09 15.55 18.58
N VAL A 62 -4.40 16.65 18.88
CA VAL A 62 -3.66 17.44 17.87
C VAL A 62 -2.61 16.58 17.19
N LYS A 63 -1.78 15.88 17.95
CA LYS A 63 -0.72 15.00 17.42
C LYS A 63 -1.28 13.95 16.45
N HIS A 64 -2.37 13.28 16.83
CA HIS A 64 -3.03 12.31 15.96
C HIS A 64 -3.60 12.96 14.70
N LYS A 65 -4.26 14.10 14.84
CA LYS A 65 -4.83 14.83 13.70
C LYS A 65 -3.75 15.33 12.74
N VAL A 66 -2.71 16.00 13.25
CA VAL A 66 -1.58 16.48 12.42
C VAL A 66 -0.92 15.32 11.68
N ARG A 67 -0.67 14.19 12.38
CA ARG A 67 -0.10 13.01 11.75
C ARG A 67 -0.96 12.51 10.58
N ARG A 68 -2.28 12.47 10.76
CA ARG A 68 -3.23 12.09 9.72
C ARG A 68 -3.26 13.09 8.56
N LEU A 69 -3.28 14.40 8.84
CA LEU A 69 -3.26 15.44 7.82
C LEU A 69 -1.95 15.46 7.03
N GLN A 70 -0.81 15.26 7.70
CA GLN A 70 0.49 15.15 7.04
C GLN A 70 0.60 13.87 6.21
N GLN A 71 0.01 12.77 6.68
CA GLN A 71 -0.13 11.56 5.88
C GLN A 71 -0.96 11.83 4.63
N ASN A 72 -2.08 12.56 4.75
CA ASN A 72 -2.93 12.95 3.62
C ASN A 72 -2.16 13.85 2.63
N LYS A 73 -1.43 14.88 3.11
CA LYS A 73 -0.53 15.68 2.25
C LYS A 73 0.57 14.86 1.57
N ASN A 74 1.14 13.88 2.28
CA ASN A 74 2.15 12.98 1.72
C ASN A 74 1.56 11.98 0.73
N MET A 75 0.25 11.74 0.76
CA MET A 75 -0.47 10.83 -0.16
C MET A 75 -0.70 11.44 -1.54
N GLU A 76 -0.85 12.77 -1.65
CA GLU A 76 -0.77 13.45 -2.96
C GLU A 76 0.60 13.25 -3.61
N ARG A 77 1.62 12.89 -2.81
CA ARG A 77 2.96 12.50 -3.24
C ARG A 77 3.14 10.98 -3.20
N TYR A 78 2.18 10.22 -3.68
CA TYR A 78 2.33 8.75 -3.81
C TYR A 78 3.46 8.46 -4.80
N LYS A 79 4.71 8.54 -4.30
CA LYS A 79 5.94 8.47 -5.10
C LYS A 79 6.02 7.22 -5.99
N HIS A 80 5.34 6.16 -5.57
CA HIS A 80 5.42 4.85 -6.23
C HIS A 80 4.17 4.50 -7.04
N GLY A 81 3.15 5.36 -7.02
CA GLY A 81 1.91 5.12 -7.75
C GLY A 81 2.11 5.09 -9.25
N LYS A 82 2.95 5.98 -9.78
CA LYS A 82 3.23 6.07 -11.22
C LYS A 82 3.96 4.84 -11.74
N GLU A 83 4.98 4.38 -11.01
CA GLU A 83 5.75 3.20 -11.35
C GLU A 83 4.89 1.93 -11.31
N LYS A 84 4.06 1.76 -10.26
CA LYS A 84 3.12 0.65 -10.15
C LYS A 84 2.08 0.66 -11.27
N GLN A 85 1.55 1.85 -11.61
CA GLN A 85 0.60 2.02 -12.71
C GLN A 85 1.25 1.71 -14.05
N ALA A 86 2.47 2.18 -14.30
CA ALA A 86 3.21 1.90 -15.53
C ALA A 86 3.46 0.39 -15.68
N GLN A 87 3.87 -0.30 -14.60
CA GLN A 87 4.00 -1.75 -14.63
C GLN A 87 2.66 -2.41 -14.96
N ALA A 88 1.59 -2.07 -14.23
CA ALA A 88 0.28 -2.68 -14.42
C ALA A 88 -0.29 -2.44 -15.83
N GLN A 89 -0.05 -1.25 -16.42
CA GLN A 89 -0.45 -0.89 -17.78
C GLN A 89 0.11 -1.85 -18.84
N ASN A 90 1.29 -2.43 -18.61
CA ASN A 90 1.92 -3.34 -19.56
C ASN A 90 1.28 -4.74 -19.55
N TYR A 91 0.52 -5.11 -18.54
CA TYR A 91 0.03 -6.47 -18.33
C TYR A 91 -1.49 -6.59 -18.18
N ILE A 92 -2.22 -5.48 -18.00
CA ILE A 92 -3.68 -5.48 -17.94
C ILE A 92 -4.23 -5.00 -19.27
N PHE A 93 -4.98 -5.85 -19.92
CA PHE A 93 -5.58 -5.57 -21.23
C PHE A 93 -7.12 -5.61 -21.17
N GLY A 94 -7.74 -4.79 -22.01
CA GLY A 94 -9.20 -4.69 -22.09
C GLY A 94 -9.82 -3.87 -20.97
N VAL A 95 -11.16 -3.77 -20.98
CA VAL A 95 -11.93 -2.90 -20.07
C VAL A 95 -12.98 -3.62 -19.24
N ASN A 96 -13.05 -4.94 -19.34
CA ASN A 96 -14.06 -5.76 -18.66
C ASN A 96 -13.46 -6.71 -17.62
N ASN A 97 -12.30 -6.34 -17.08
CA ASN A 97 -11.65 -7.17 -16.06
C ASN A 97 -12.40 -7.11 -14.74
N LYS A 98 -12.39 -8.21 -14.02
CA LYS A 98 -12.75 -8.27 -12.61
C LYS A 98 -11.49 -8.19 -11.78
N ILE A 99 -11.33 -7.12 -11.03
CA ILE A 99 -10.10 -6.76 -10.34
C ILE A 99 -10.33 -6.79 -8.82
N LEU A 100 -9.43 -7.46 -8.11
CA LEU A 100 -9.39 -7.47 -6.65
C LEU A 100 -8.17 -6.71 -6.17
N GLU A 101 -8.37 -5.63 -5.43
CA GLU A 101 -7.31 -4.87 -4.77
C GLU A 101 -7.37 -5.08 -3.26
N MET A 102 -6.34 -5.71 -2.72
CA MET A 102 -6.23 -5.97 -1.29
C MET A 102 -5.31 -4.93 -0.66
N ASN A 103 -5.76 -4.34 0.49
CA ASN A 103 -5.04 -3.26 1.17
C ASN A 103 -5.01 -1.97 0.34
N VAL A 104 -6.20 -1.48 -0.01
CA VAL A 104 -6.44 -0.37 -0.95
C VAL A 104 -5.72 0.94 -0.60
N GLY A 105 -5.37 1.15 0.68
CA GLY A 105 -4.79 2.41 1.13
C GLY A 105 -5.73 3.58 0.81
N PHE A 106 -5.23 4.57 0.06
CA PHE A 106 -6.02 5.75 -0.35
C PHE A 106 -6.42 5.72 -1.83
N GLY A 107 -6.51 4.53 -2.39
CA GLY A 107 -7.06 4.32 -3.72
C GLY A 107 -6.18 4.78 -4.88
N GLY A 108 -4.87 4.85 -4.68
CA GLY A 108 -3.94 5.24 -5.76
C GLY A 108 -3.97 4.28 -6.93
N MET A 109 -3.99 2.97 -6.66
CA MET A 109 -4.16 1.96 -7.70
C MET A 109 -5.62 1.78 -8.08
N THR A 110 -6.58 1.92 -7.16
CA THR A 110 -8.02 1.84 -7.45
C THR A 110 -8.43 2.79 -8.57
N LYS A 111 -7.99 4.07 -8.50
CA LYS A 111 -8.21 5.08 -9.56
C LYS A 111 -7.64 4.67 -10.92
N PHE A 112 -6.61 3.88 -10.92
CA PHE A 112 -6.02 3.35 -12.15
C PHE A 112 -6.80 2.14 -12.64
N TYR A 113 -7.10 1.20 -11.75
CA TYR A 113 -7.77 -0.06 -12.08
C TYR A 113 -9.20 0.11 -12.59
N CYS A 114 -9.96 1.10 -12.09
CA CYS A 114 -11.33 1.34 -12.57
C CYS A 114 -11.41 1.66 -14.07
N LYS A 115 -10.31 2.00 -14.71
CA LYS A 115 -10.23 2.19 -16.17
C LYS A 115 -10.24 0.86 -16.94
N PHE A 116 -9.97 -0.25 -16.27
CA PHE A 116 -9.84 -1.57 -16.88
C PHE A 116 -10.98 -2.53 -16.52
N GLY A 117 -11.88 -2.14 -15.63
CA GLY A 117 -13.02 -2.97 -15.27
C GLY A 117 -13.58 -2.69 -13.89
N GLN A 118 -14.27 -3.69 -13.36
CA GLN A 118 -14.87 -3.63 -12.03
C GLN A 118 -13.81 -3.91 -10.96
N VAL A 119 -13.74 -3.05 -9.95
CA VAL A 119 -12.77 -3.16 -8.85
C VAL A 119 -13.50 -3.45 -7.54
N GLU A 120 -13.19 -4.58 -6.95
CA GLU A 120 -13.55 -4.90 -5.58
C GLU A 120 -12.32 -4.69 -4.71
N CYS A 121 -12.43 -3.84 -3.68
CA CYS A 121 -11.26 -3.51 -2.88
C CYS A 121 -11.56 -3.48 -1.37
N TYR A 122 -10.51 -3.78 -0.58
CA TYR A 122 -10.61 -3.94 0.86
C TYR A 122 -9.50 -3.19 1.60
N ASP A 123 -9.84 -2.61 2.74
CA ASP A 123 -8.87 -2.15 3.74
C ASP A 123 -9.47 -2.29 5.16
N ILE A 124 -8.61 -2.62 6.12
CA ILE A 124 -9.00 -2.69 7.53
C ILE A 124 -9.25 -1.30 8.13
N ALA A 125 -8.62 -0.27 7.57
CA ALA A 125 -8.73 1.11 8.03
C ALA A 125 -9.98 1.78 7.45
N LYS A 126 -10.98 2.02 8.31
CA LYS A 126 -12.28 2.59 7.94
C LYS A 126 -12.16 3.96 7.26
N ASP A 127 -11.22 4.79 7.69
CA ASP A 127 -10.97 6.12 7.11
C ASP A 127 -10.46 6.04 5.66
N ARG A 128 -9.68 5.04 5.33
CA ARG A 128 -9.22 4.79 3.96
C ARG A 128 -10.35 4.35 3.05
N VAL A 129 -11.15 3.38 3.51
CA VAL A 129 -12.34 2.92 2.79
C VAL A 129 -13.31 4.07 2.54
N GLN A 130 -13.58 4.87 3.56
CA GLN A 130 -14.44 6.05 3.42
C GLN A 130 -13.86 7.06 2.43
N PHE A 131 -12.54 7.27 2.44
CA PHE A 131 -11.89 8.13 1.47
C PHE A 131 -12.08 7.62 0.03
N VAL A 132 -11.86 6.32 -0.21
CA VAL A 132 -12.01 5.72 -1.54
C VAL A 132 -13.46 5.79 -2.02
N ASN A 133 -14.43 5.49 -1.14
CA ASN A 133 -15.85 5.58 -1.47
C ASN A 133 -16.29 7.02 -1.81
N ASN A 134 -15.70 8.02 -1.14
CA ASN A 134 -15.96 9.44 -1.44
C ASN A 134 -15.40 9.90 -2.80
N LEU A 135 -14.54 9.10 -3.45
CA LEU A 135 -14.08 9.39 -4.80
C LEU A 135 -15.15 9.13 -5.87
N LEU A 136 -16.22 8.43 -5.52
CA LEU A 136 -17.35 8.10 -6.40
C LEU A 136 -16.90 7.49 -7.74
N LEU A 137 -15.92 6.61 -7.72
CA LEU A 137 -15.39 5.96 -8.92
C LEU A 137 -16.40 4.93 -9.44
N GLU A 138 -16.72 5.01 -10.72
CA GLU A 138 -17.60 4.04 -11.37
C GLU A 138 -16.98 2.64 -11.38
N GLY A 139 -17.81 1.62 -11.12
CA GLY A 139 -17.35 0.22 -11.11
C GLY A 139 -16.48 -0.16 -9.91
N VAL A 140 -16.35 0.70 -8.90
CA VAL A 140 -15.56 0.43 -7.70
C VAL A 140 -16.46 0.13 -6.50
N THR A 141 -16.17 -0.98 -5.82
CA THR A 141 -16.78 -1.35 -4.54
C THR A 141 -15.67 -1.48 -3.49
N CYS A 142 -15.60 -0.53 -2.55
CA CYS A 142 -14.62 -0.54 -1.48
C CYS A 142 -15.29 -0.89 -0.14
N ILE A 143 -14.79 -1.93 0.53
CA ILE A 143 -15.41 -2.49 1.74
C ILE A 143 -14.40 -2.46 2.90
N ASN A 144 -14.87 -2.02 4.07
CA ASN A 144 -14.08 -2.07 5.30
C ASN A 144 -14.06 -3.52 5.84
N ALA A 145 -12.97 -4.20 5.60
CA ALA A 145 -12.77 -5.58 6.05
C ALA A 145 -11.29 -5.89 6.19
N ASP A 146 -10.98 -6.88 7.03
CA ASP A 146 -9.66 -7.51 7.00
C ASP A 146 -9.53 -8.35 5.74
N SER A 147 -8.57 -7.99 4.90
CA SER A 147 -8.34 -8.64 3.60
C SER A 147 -8.02 -10.13 3.75
N GLU A 148 -7.34 -10.54 4.83
CA GLU A 148 -7.04 -11.95 5.10
C GLU A 148 -8.31 -12.76 5.40
N HIS A 149 -9.20 -12.25 6.25
CA HIS A 149 -10.47 -12.89 6.53
C HIS A 149 -11.40 -12.90 5.31
N LYS A 150 -11.36 -11.82 4.53
CA LYS A 150 -12.21 -11.70 3.36
C LYS A 150 -11.86 -12.69 2.26
N ILE A 151 -10.58 -13.02 2.09
CA ILE A 151 -10.13 -13.98 1.07
C ILE A 151 -10.78 -15.37 1.25
N TYR A 152 -10.96 -15.82 2.49
CA TYR A 152 -11.66 -17.09 2.76
C TYR A 152 -13.11 -17.06 2.26
N SER A 153 -13.83 -15.97 2.52
CA SER A 153 -15.21 -15.80 2.04
C SER A 153 -15.27 -15.78 0.52
N LEU A 154 -14.34 -15.09 -0.14
CA LEU A 154 -14.28 -15.03 -1.61
C LEU A 154 -14.03 -16.41 -2.22
N ILE A 155 -13.12 -17.20 -1.64
CA ILE A 155 -12.85 -18.58 -2.09
C ILE A 155 -14.08 -19.47 -1.87
N SER A 156 -14.72 -19.39 -0.70
CA SER A 156 -15.93 -20.16 -0.40
C SER A 156 -17.06 -19.85 -1.37
N ASN A 157 -17.17 -18.60 -1.79
CA ASN A 157 -18.14 -18.15 -2.80
C ASN A 157 -17.67 -18.38 -4.24
N LYS A 158 -16.53 -19.06 -4.43
CA LYS A 158 -15.95 -19.35 -5.76
C LYS A 158 -15.75 -18.10 -6.62
N CYS A 159 -15.45 -16.97 -5.98
CA CYS A 159 -15.12 -15.74 -6.71
C CYS A 159 -13.81 -15.90 -7.48
N ILE A 160 -13.82 -15.47 -8.74
CA ILE A 160 -12.64 -15.50 -9.62
C ILE A 160 -12.41 -14.09 -10.17
N TYR A 161 -11.14 -13.70 -10.23
CA TYR A 161 -10.69 -12.41 -10.72
C TYR A 161 -9.66 -12.58 -11.84
N ASP A 162 -9.64 -11.61 -12.75
CA ASP A 162 -8.68 -11.52 -13.84
C ASP A 162 -7.37 -10.86 -13.35
N VAL A 163 -7.49 -9.96 -12.39
CA VAL A 163 -6.35 -9.29 -11.76
C VAL A 163 -6.54 -9.30 -10.25
N VAL A 164 -5.48 -9.68 -9.53
CA VAL A 164 -5.40 -9.53 -8.07
C VAL A 164 -4.17 -8.73 -7.72
N ASP A 165 -4.32 -7.71 -6.88
CA ASP A 165 -3.23 -6.89 -6.37
C ASP A 165 -3.14 -7.00 -4.84
N ILE A 166 -1.97 -7.43 -4.36
CA ILE A 166 -1.66 -7.56 -2.93
C ILE A 166 -0.55 -6.59 -2.57
N ASP A 167 -0.94 -5.49 -1.92
CA ASP A 167 -0.02 -4.42 -1.53
C ASP A 167 -0.15 -4.08 -0.04
N PRO A 168 0.13 -5.02 0.88
CA PRO A 168 -0.01 -4.79 2.30
C PRO A 168 1.13 -3.92 2.83
N TYR A 169 0.85 -3.19 3.92
CA TYR A 169 1.92 -2.58 4.70
C TYR A 169 2.65 -3.66 5.50
N GLY A 170 3.65 -4.28 4.87
CA GLY A 170 4.43 -5.38 5.45
C GLY A 170 4.53 -6.58 4.51
N MET A 171 4.55 -7.79 5.09
CA MET A 171 4.73 -9.03 4.32
C MET A 171 3.41 -9.56 3.76
N PRO A 172 3.32 -9.85 2.46
CA PRO A 172 2.16 -10.46 1.83
C PRO A 172 2.08 -11.99 2.03
N SER A 173 3.05 -12.61 2.67
CA SER A 173 3.17 -14.07 2.79
C SER A 173 1.91 -14.77 3.33
N ARG A 174 1.15 -14.10 4.19
CA ARG A 174 -0.10 -14.63 4.73
C ARG A 174 -1.21 -14.83 3.69
N TYR A 175 -1.12 -14.14 2.55
CA TYR A 175 -2.09 -14.28 1.46
C TYR A 175 -1.74 -15.42 0.50
N PHE A 176 -0.47 -15.81 0.41
CA PHE A 176 0.02 -16.76 -0.59
C PHE A 176 -0.69 -18.13 -0.55
N PRO A 177 -0.98 -18.70 0.63
CA PRO A 177 -1.68 -19.97 0.68
C PRO A 177 -3.07 -19.97 0.03
N MET A 178 -3.65 -18.80 -0.18
CA MET A 178 -5.06 -18.68 -0.57
C MET A 178 -5.28 -17.95 -1.89
N VAL A 179 -4.42 -17.00 -2.25
CA VAL A 179 -4.65 -16.09 -3.39
C VAL A 179 -4.87 -16.84 -4.72
N PHE A 180 -4.19 -17.97 -4.90
CA PHE A 180 -4.28 -18.76 -6.12
C PHE A 180 -5.65 -19.44 -6.30
N GLY A 181 -6.48 -19.50 -5.25
CA GLY A 181 -7.86 -19.90 -5.32
C GLY A 181 -8.78 -18.87 -5.98
N LEU A 182 -8.31 -17.61 -6.10
CA LEU A 182 -9.08 -16.50 -6.65
C LEU A 182 -8.75 -16.18 -8.12
N ILE A 183 -7.75 -16.84 -8.71
CA ILE A 183 -7.30 -16.58 -10.07
C ILE A 183 -7.26 -17.89 -10.85
N ASN A 184 -7.94 -17.92 -11.98
CA ASN A 184 -7.83 -19.07 -12.92
C ASN A 184 -6.79 -18.85 -14.01
N ASN A 185 -6.99 -17.77 -14.77
CA ASN A 185 -6.07 -17.29 -15.80
C ASN A 185 -6.06 -15.77 -15.68
N GLY A 186 -4.97 -15.20 -15.20
CA GLY A 186 -4.93 -13.77 -14.93
C GLY A 186 -3.58 -13.31 -14.43
N ILE A 187 -3.56 -12.11 -13.87
CA ILE A 187 -2.37 -11.43 -13.37
C ILE A 187 -2.47 -11.26 -11.86
N LEU A 188 -1.39 -11.60 -11.18
CA LEU A 188 -1.21 -11.34 -9.75
C LEU A 188 -0.07 -10.34 -9.57
N PHE A 189 -0.38 -9.19 -8.98
CA PHE A 189 0.63 -8.25 -8.48
C PHE A 189 0.86 -8.49 -7.00
N VAL A 190 2.14 -8.51 -6.60
CA VAL A 190 2.54 -8.68 -5.20
C VAL A 190 3.61 -7.68 -4.85
N THR A 191 3.38 -6.87 -3.83
CA THR A 191 4.37 -5.95 -3.30
C THR A 191 5.08 -6.58 -2.10
N LEU A 192 6.40 -6.74 -2.20
CA LEU A 192 7.29 -7.30 -1.18
C LEU A 192 8.15 -6.20 -0.58
N PRO A 193 8.35 -6.12 0.74
CA PRO A 193 9.32 -5.21 1.32
C PRO A 193 10.74 -5.68 1.00
N MET A 194 11.67 -4.73 0.80
CA MET A 194 13.10 -5.07 0.72
C MET A 194 13.62 -5.57 2.06
N ILE A 195 14.64 -6.42 2.02
CA ILE A 195 15.24 -7.04 3.22
C ILE A 195 15.66 -6.00 4.25
N GLY A 196 16.33 -4.93 3.83
CA GLY A 196 16.78 -3.87 4.73
C GLY A 196 15.65 -3.12 5.44
N VAL A 197 14.44 -3.06 4.86
CA VAL A 197 13.25 -2.48 5.48
C VAL A 197 12.59 -3.48 6.42
N ALA A 198 12.60 -4.76 6.07
CA ALA A 198 12.13 -5.83 6.94
C ALA A 198 12.97 -5.91 8.24
N GLN A 199 14.25 -5.51 8.19
CA GLN A 199 15.12 -5.45 9.37
C GLN A 199 14.70 -4.40 10.41
N ILE A 200 13.97 -3.36 10.02
CA ILE A 200 13.46 -2.35 10.97
C ILE A 200 12.42 -2.96 11.90
N ASN A 201 11.73 -3.99 11.47
CA ASN A 201 10.73 -4.71 12.25
C ASN A 201 11.25 -6.12 12.60
N LYS A 202 11.91 -6.27 13.76
CA LYS A 202 12.45 -7.57 14.24
C LYS A 202 11.45 -8.72 14.20
N ILE A 203 10.14 -8.41 14.26
CA ILE A 203 9.04 -9.36 14.15
C ILE A 203 8.92 -9.87 12.70
N THR A 204 9.07 -9.00 11.73
CA THR A 204 8.95 -9.34 10.29
C THR A 204 10.10 -10.25 9.85
N ILE A 205 11.32 -10.05 10.36
CA ILE A 205 12.47 -10.92 10.05
C ILE A 205 12.28 -12.32 10.63
N ARG A 206 11.80 -12.42 11.87
CA ARG A 206 11.52 -13.72 12.48
C ARG A 206 10.45 -14.48 11.72
N HIS A 207 9.42 -13.80 11.23
CA HIS A 207 8.40 -14.40 10.38
C HIS A 207 8.97 -14.79 9.00
N LEU A 208 9.84 -13.97 8.43
CA LEU A 208 10.54 -14.32 7.19
C LEU A 208 11.46 -15.50 7.37
N ALA A 209 12.31 -15.49 8.39
CA ALA A 209 13.26 -16.57 8.65
C ALA A 209 12.55 -17.89 9.02
N ALA A 210 11.51 -17.83 9.86
CA ALA A 210 10.72 -19.02 10.25
C ALA A 210 9.87 -19.56 9.10
N PHE A 211 9.40 -18.69 8.21
CA PHE A 211 8.53 -19.07 7.08
C PHE A 211 9.31 -19.50 5.84
N TRP A 212 10.54 -19.01 5.68
CA TRP A 212 11.31 -19.16 4.44
C TRP A 212 12.61 -19.95 4.59
N ASP A 213 13.02 -20.25 5.82
CA ASP A 213 14.29 -20.95 6.14
C ASP A 213 15.48 -20.36 5.37
N VAL A 214 15.65 -19.02 5.44
CA VAL A 214 16.57 -18.28 4.60
C VAL A 214 17.42 -17.30 5.37
N GLU A 215 18.74 -17.43 5.23
CA GLU A 215 19.65 -16.30 5.44
C GLU A 215 19.49 -15.31 4.28
N LEU A 216 18.84 -14.17 4.57
CA LEU A 216 18.43 -13.19 3.58
C LEU A 216 19.51 -12.13 3.37
N ASN A 217 20.65 -12.52 2.81
CA ASN A 217 21.74 -11.57 2.56
C ASN A 217 21.72 -10.99 1.13
N ASP A 218 21.00 -11.62 0.20
CA ASP A 218 20.89 -11.21 -1.20
C ASP A 218 19.43 -11.01 -1.62
N SER A 219 19.14 -9.86 -2.24
CA SER A 219 17.80 -9.52 -2.72
C SER A 219 17.30 -10.43 -3.83
N ASN A 220 18.18 -10.94 -4.69
CA ASN A 220 17.79 -11.83 -5.78
C ASN A 220 17.43 -13.20 -5.23
N VAL A 221 18.25 -13.74 -4.33
CA VAL A 221 17.96 -14.99 -3.62
C VAL A 221 16.65 -14.90 -2.86
N TYR A 222 16.37 -13.74 -2.27
CA TYR A 222 15.10 -13.49 -1.58
C TYR A 222 13.90 -13.59 -2.53
N ILE A 223 13.94 -12.92 -3.68
CA ILE A 223 12.85 -12.93 -4.66
C ILE A 223 12.64 -14.34 -5.21
N GLU A 224 13.70 -15.04 -5.57
CA GLU A 224 13.64 -16.41 -6.08
C GLU A 224 12.97 -17.37 -5.09
N LYS A 225 13.38 -17.32 -3.82
CA LYS A 225 12.79 -18.17 -2.77
C LYS A 225 11.34 -17.84 -2.48
N VAL A 226 10.98 -16.54 -2.46
CA VAL A 226 9.58 -16.13 -2.35
C VAL A 226 8.77 -16.69 -3.51
N PHE A 227 9.28 -16.56 -4.73
CA PHE A 227 8.61 -17.03 -5.93
C PHE A 227 8.48 -18.56 -5.96
N ASP A 228 9.51 -19.30 -5.55
CA ASP A 228 9.46 -20.76 -5.45
C ASP A 228 8.41 -21.21 -4.44
N ARG A 229 8.35 -20.54 -3.29
CA ARG A 229 7.29 -20.85 -2.31
C ARG A 229 5.89 -20.52 -2.86
N MET A 230 5.77 -19.48 -3.66
CA MET A 230 4.52 -19.16 -4.34
C MET A 230 4.13 -20.26 -5.35
N LYS A 231 5.11 -20.88 -6.04
CA LYS A 231 4.84 -22.04 -6.91
C LYS A 231 4.25 -23.22 -6.16
N ASP A 232 4.76 -23.51 -4.95
CA ASP A 232 4.22 -24.58 -4.10
C ASP A 232 2.73 -24.33 -3.79
N TYR A 233 2.39 -23.11 -3.38
CA TYR A 233 0.99 -22.75 -3.10
C TYR A 233 0.12 -22.75 -4.36
N ALA A 234 0.62 -22.26 -5.48
CA ALA A 234 -0.09 -22.29 -6.75
C ALA A 234 -0.41 -23.73 -7.19
N PHE A 235 0.54 -24.64 -7.01
CA PHE A 235 0.38 -26.06 -7.30
C PHE A 235 -0.77 -26.68 -6.52
N MET A 236 -0.98 -26.32 -5.25
CA MET A 236 -2.13 -26.79 -4.43
C MET A 236 -3.48 -26.45 -5.05
N TYR A 237 -3.56 -25.34 -5.79
CA TYR A 237 -4.76 -24.92 -6.52
C TYR A 237 -4.78 -25.37 -7.98
N LYS A 238 -3.85 -26.24 -8.40
CA LYS A 238 -3.68 -26.66 -9.80
C LYS A 238 -3.45 -25.44 -10.71
N ARG A 239 -2.59 -24.55 -10.25
CA ARG A 239 -2.13 -23.38 -11.03
C ARG A 239 -0.65 -23.51 -11.34
N GLU A 240 -0.29 -22.97 -12.48
CA GLU A 240 1.07 -22.69 -12.86
C GLU A 240 1.27 -21.18 -12.81
N ILE A 241 2.48 -20.74 -12.39
CA ILE A 241 2.80 -19.34 -12.31
C ILE A 241 4.10 -19.03 -13.02
N VAL A 242 4.13 -17.89 -13.70
CA VAL A 242 5.30 -17.35 -14.41
C VAL A 242 5.55 -15.93 -13.93
N LEU A 243 6.77 -15.65 -13.50
CA LEU A 243 7.19 -14.28 -13.19
C LEU A 243 7.38 -13.54 -14.52
N LEU A 244 6.55 -12.52 -14.76
CA LEU A 244 6.61 -11.71 -15.97
C LEU A 244 7.54 -10.51 -15.79
N ASP A 245 7.54 -9.93 -14.58
CA ASP A 245 8.29 -8.71 -14.27
C ASP A 245 8.53 -8.58 -12.77
N CYS A 246 9.65 -7.95 -12.42
CA CYS A 246 10.02 -7.61 -11.06
C CYS A 246 10.50 -6.17 -11.00
N LEU A 247 9.63 -5.27 -10.59
CA LEU A 247 9.95 -3.86 -10.50
C LEU A 247 10.49 -3.52 -9.10
N ARG A 248 11.68 -2.95 -9.04
CA ARG A 248 12.23 -2.39 -7.80
C ARG A 248 11.79 -0.94 -7.67
N ILE A 249 11.11 -0.62 -6.58
CA ILE A 249 10.62 0.73 -6.29
C ILE A 249 11.04 1.12 -4.86
N ASP A 250 12.01 2.03 -4.72
CA ASP A 250 12.52 2.50 -3.41
C ASP A 250 12.82 1.32 -2.46
N ARG A 251 11.90 1.03 -1.56
CA ARG A 251 12.06 0.02 -0.48
C ARG A 251 11.20 -1.22 -0.67
N VAL A 252 10.67 -1.42 -1.86
CA VAL A 252 9.84 -2.58 -2.17
C VAL A 252 10.21 -3.19 -3.51
N PHE A 253 9.90 -4.47 -3.67
CA PHE A 253 9.82 -5.14 -4.96
C PHE A 253 8.35 -5.35 -5.29
N ARG A 254 7.99 -5.11 -6.54
CA ARG A 254 6.66 -5.43 -7.03
C ARG A 254 6.77 -6.47 -8.13
N LEU A 255 6.27 -7.66 -7.83
CA LEU A 255 6.23 -8.77 -8.76
C LEU A 255 4.96 -8.68 -9.62
N CYS A 256 5.10 -8.93 -10.92
CA CYS A 256 4.00 -9.18 -11.83
C CYS A 256 4.05 -10.65 -12.23
N ILE A 257 3.02 -11.40 -11.90
CA ILE A 257 2.98 -12.85 -12.03
C ILE A 257 1.79 -13.25 -12.88
N LYS A 258 2.03 -13.99 -13.95
CA LYS A 258 0.98 -14.65 -14.71
C LYS A 258 0.57 -15.92 -13.98
N VAL A 259 -0.72 -16.08 -13.74
CA VAL A 259 -1.32 -17.27 -13.16
C VAL A 259 -2.12 -17.97 -14.24
N GLN A 260 -1.93 -19.27 -14.42
CA GLN A 260 -2.63 -20.09 -15.41
C GLN A 260 -3.16 -21.36 -14.77
N LYS A 261 -4.33 -21.79 -15.19
CA LYS A 261 -4.85 -23.10 -14.81
C LYS A 261 -4.00 -24.18 -15.47
N LYS A 262 -3.47 -25.10 -14.67
CA LYS A 262 -2.69 -26.22 -15.20
C LYS A 262 -3.60 -27.12 -16.02
N SER A 263 -3.19 -27.46 -17.24
CA SER A 263 -3.93 -28.41 -18.07
C SER A 263 -3.87 -29.82 -17.48
N CYS A 264 -4.97 -30.57 -17.55
CA CYS A 264 -4.99 -31.95 -17.10
C CYS A 264 -4.02 -32.84 -17.89
N CYS A 265 -3.63 -32.42 -19.10
CA CYS A 265 -2.70 -33.15 -19.96
C CYS A 265 -1.25 -33.08 -19.45
N ASP A 266 -0.91 -32.04 -18.69
CA ASP A 266 0.47 -31.84 -18.19
C ASP A 266 0.76 -32.63 -16.91
N ILE A 267 -0.25 -33.28 -16.32
CA ILE A 267 -0.10 -34.07 -15.09
C ILE A 267 0.48 -35.47 -15.37
N VAL A 268 0.46 -35.94 -16.59
CA VAL A 268 0.91 -37.30 -16.98
C VAL A 268 2.40 -37.34 -17.37
N GLY A 269 3.04 -36.21 -17.52
CA GLY A 269 4.45 -36.10 -17.87
C GLY A 269 5.35 -35.80 -16.68
N LEU A 270 5.53 -36.75 -15.75
CA LEU A 270 6.68 -36.79 -14.86
C LEU A 270 7.92 -37.13 -15.67
N THR A 271 8.46 -36.18 -16.40
CA THR A 271 9.85 -36.22 -16.86
C THR A 271 10.65 -35.18 -16.11
N VAL A 272 11.49 -35.76 -15.30
CA VAL A 272 12.61 -35.15 -14.60
C VAL A 272 13.46 -34.30 -15.55
N ASN A 273 13.90 -33.15 -15.00
CA ASN A 273 15.02 -32.34 -15.48
C ASN A 273 14.82 -31.44 -16.69
N ARG A 274 14.56 -30.17 -16.43
CA ARG A 274 15.36 -29.13 -17.08
C ARG A 274 15.77 -28.08 -16.02
N PRO A 275 17.04 -28.05 -15.63
CA PRO A 275 17.60 -26.86 -14.98
C PRO A 275 17.92 -25.86 -16.09
N GLY A 276 17.53 -24.65 -15.86
CA GLY A 276 17.97 -23.51 -16.68
C GLY A 276 16.87 -22.90 -17.51
N VAL A 277 16.38 -21.82 -17.04
CA VAL A 277 16.23 -20.48 -17.62
C VAL A 277 15.55 -19.60 -16.57
N ILE A 278 16.32 -19.08 -15.65
CA ILE A 278 15.99 -17.83 -14.95
C ILE A 278 17.24 -16.97 -15.11
N ALA A 279 17.36 -16.36 -16.27
CA ALA A 279 18.26 -15.24 -16.49
C ALA A 279 17.43 -14.10 -17.06
N THR A 280 16.52 -13.56 -16.28
CA THR A 280 16.08 -12.20 -16.48
C THR A 280 16.73 -11.39 -15.38
N GLN A 281 17.85 -10.78 -15.76
CA GLN A 281 18.53 -9.78 -14.98
C GLN A 281 17.52 -8.72 -14.57
N CYS A 282 17.32 -8.55 -13.26
CA CYS A 282 16.71 -7.35 -12.72
C CYS A 282 17.71 -6.21 -12.91
N GLU A 283 17.91 -5.76 -14.14
CA GLU A 283 18.70 -4.56 -14.40
C GLU A 283 17.93 -3.35 -13.91
N PRO A 284 18.58 -2.45 -13.14
CA PRO A 284 17.99 -1.17 -12.81
C PRO A 284 17.76 -0.40 -14.11
N VAL A 285 16.53 0.05 -14.34
CA VAL A 285 16.22 0.99 -15.44
C VAL A 285 17.03 2.25 -15.19
N GLN A 286 18.15 2.37 -15.90
CA GLN A 286 18.91 3.61 -15.97
C GLN A 286 18.03 4.62 -16.72
N ARG A 287 17.58 5.65 -16.04
CA ARG A 287 16.98 6.82 -16.68
C ARG A 287 18.10 7.61 -17.33
N GLU A 288 18.16 7.58 -18.64
CA GLU A 288 18.89 8.60 -19.40
C GLU A 288 18.18 9.95 -19.14
N ALA A 289 18.89 10.81 -18.45
CA ALA A 289 18.52 12.22 -18.34
C ALA A 289 18.75 12.84 -19.72
N ASN A 290 17.68 13.02 -20.50
CA ASN A 290 17.70 13.92 -21.66
C ASN A 290 17.77 15.35 -21.14
N GLU A 291 19.00 15.85 -20.98
CA GLU A 291 19.25 17.28 -20.98
C GLU A 291 19.07 17.79 -22.41
N SER A 292 17.91 18.34 -22.71
CA SER A 292 17.76 19.17 -23.89
C SER A 292 18.29 20.56 -23.55
N GLU A 293 19.54 20.81 -23.94
CA GLU A 293 20.04 22.17 -24.15
C GLU A 293 19.17 22.86 -25.18
N THR A 294 18.54 23.93 -24.79
CA THR A 294 18.00 24.95 -25.69
C THR A 294 19.02 26.05 -25.81
N ALA A 295 19.59 26.17 -27.02
CA ALA A 295 20.24 27.39 -27.48
C ALA A 295 19.18 28.46 -27.80
#